data_3abd05883fc1bc040f2ccf0106c7bc11
#
_entry.id   3abd05883fc1bc040f2ccf0106c7bc11
#
_cell.length_a   1.000
_cell.length_b   1.000
_cell.length_c   1.000
_cell.angle_alpha   90.00
_cell.angle_beta   90.00
_cell.angle_gamma   90.00
#
_symmetry.space_group_name_H-M   'P 1'
#
loop_
_entity.id
_entity.type
_entity.pdbx_description
1 polymer ?
#
loop_
_entity_poly.entity_id
_entity_poly.type
_entity_poly.pdbx_seq_one_letter_code
_entity_poly.pdbx_strand_id
1 'polypeptide(L)'
;MRHYASMLETAEASIACLEKQELNALYVGICHGEYNQHNVVRTDDGWRMVHFENYAYSWRVVDLANFMRKMMEKHNWDVALGDALVEAYRKEYELKQEELQKLYGILLFPEKFWKITNHYMNSRKTWISERDIEKLKKVIAQETERLNFVENLFHI
;
A
#
# COMPACT_ATOMS: atom_id res chain seq x y z
N MET A 1 21.74 -7.08 7.47
CA MET A 1 21.02 -8.37 7.65
C MET A 1 19.78 -8.25 8.54
N ARG A 2 19.80 -7.52 9.68
CA ARG A 2 18.63 -7.41 10.59
C ARG A 2 17.36 -6.87 9.89
N HIS A 3 17.47 -5.79 9.10
CA HIS A 3 16.31 -5.20 8.41
C HIS A 3 15.70 -6.12 7.35
N TYR A 4 16.50 -6.95 6.70
CA TYR A 4 15.97 -7.91 5.71
C TYR A 4 15.09 -8.97 6.39
N ALA A 5 15.54 -9.52 7.52
CA ALA A 5 14.78 -10.52 8.26
C ALA A 5 13.44 -9.94 8.75
N SER A 6 13.46 -8.75 9.36
CA SER A 6 12.25 -8.05 9.81
C SER A 6 11.27 -7.78 8.66
N MET A 7 11.76 -7.31 7.51
CA MET A 7 10.91 -7.08 6.34
C MET A 7 10.32 -8.38 5.77
N LEU A 8 11.06 -9.47 5.83
CA LEU A 8 10.58 -10.79 5.42
C LEU A 8 9.48 -11.28 6.35
N GLU A 9 9.70 -11.22 7.66
CA GLU A 9 8.69 -11.57 8.68
C GLU A 9 7.40 -10.76 8.49
N THR A 10 7.52 -9.46 8.21
CA THR A 10 6.36 -8.59 7.94
C THR A 10 5.64 -8.99 6.65
N ALA A 11 6.39 -9.36 5.61
CA ALA A 11 5.81 -9.85 4.36
C ALA A 11 5.06 -11.19 4.55
N GLU A 12 5.64 -12.12 5.30
CA GLU A 12 5.01 -13.40 5.63
C GLU A 12 3.74 -13.22 6.48
N ALA A 13 3.77 -12.31 7.46
CA ALA A 13 2.60 -11.97 8.27
C ALA A 13 1.47 -11.36 7.42
N SER A 14 1.82 -10.47 6.47
CA SER A 14 0.88 -9.91 5.50
C SER A 14 0.22 -10.99 4.66
N ILE A 15 1.02 -11.88 4.07
CA ILE A 15 0.52 -13.00 3.24
C ILE A 15 -0.40 -13.89 4.06
N ALA A 16 0.02 -14.31 5.25
CA ALA A 16 -0.79 -15.15 6.15
C ALA A 16 -2.10 -14.49 6.56
N CYS A 17 -2.13 -13.16 6.68
CA CYS A 17 -3.36 -12.39 6.91
C CYS A 17 -4.29 -12.45 5.71
N LEU A 18 -3.76 -12.27 4.50
CA LEU A 18 -4.55 -12.23 3.26
C LEU A 18 -5.06 -13.59 2.81
N GLU A 19 -4.28 -14.65 3.00
CA GLU A 19 -4.64 -16.04 2.62
C GLU A 19 -5.81 -16.59 3.44
N LYS A 20 -6.00 -16.11 4.66
CA LYS A 20 -7.13 -16.51 5.53
C LYS A 20 -8.47 -15.95 5.06
N GLN A 21 -8.48 -15.05 4.08
CA GLN A 21 -9.65 -14.31 3.69
C GLN A 21 -10.18 -14.78 2.34
N GLU A 22 -11.38 -15.32 2.33
CA GLU A 22 -12.06 -15.70 1.10
C GLU A 22 -12.42 -14.48 0.24
N LEU A 23 -12.42 -14.68 -1.08
CA LEU A 23 -12.83 -13.69 -2.05
C LEU A 23 -14.36 -13.57 -2.04
N ASN A 24 -14.89 -12.67 -1.23
CA ASN A 24 -16.33 -12.42 -1.21
C ASN A 24 -16.69 -11.48 -2.38
N ALA A 25 -17.60 -11.94 -3.24
CA ALA A 25 -18.06 -11.20 -4.42
C ALA A 25 -18.66 -9.82 -4.09
N LEU A 26 -19.14 -9.60 -2.87
CA LEU A 26 -19.69 -8.32 -2.44
C LEU A 26 -18.62 -7.21 -2.31
N TYR A 27 -17.35 -7.59 -2.14
CA TYR A 27 -16.26 -6.65 -1.90
C TYR A 27 -15.31 -6.49 -3.09
N VAL A 28 -15.65 -7.10 -4.22
CA VAL A 28 -14.87 -7.01 -5.45
C VAL A 28 -15.55 -6.11 -6.48
N GLY A 29 -14.74 -5.53 -7.34
CA GLY A 29 -15.20 -4.66 -8.41
C GLY A 29 -14.06 -4.31 -9.35
N ILE A 30 -14.34 -3.43 -10.30
CA ILE A 30 -13.31 -2.89 -11.18
C ILE A 30 -12.48 -1.90 -10.36
N CYS A 31 -11.20 -2.21 -10.20
CA CYS A 31 -10.20 -1.36 -9.57
C CYS A 31 -9.36 -0.69 -10.66
N HIS A 32 -8.87 0.50 -10.39
CA HIS A 32 -7.97 1.22 -11.27
C HIS A 32 -6.61 0.52 -11.40
N GLY A 33 -6.17 -0.17 -10.33
CA GLY A 33 -4.89 -0.89 -10.26
C GLY A 33 -3.69 0.00 -9.94
N GLU A 34 -3.71 1.26 -10.36
CA GLU A 34 -2.68 2.27 -10.05
C GLU A 34 -3.28 3.57 -9.48
N TYR A 35 -4.25 3.44 -8.57
CA TYR A 35 -4.87 4.62 -7.96
C TYR A 35 -3.86 5.36 -7.08
N ASN A 36 -3.45 6.53 -7.54
CA ASN A 36 -2.54 7.42 -6.84
C ASN A 36 -2.75 8.89 -7.28
N GLN A 37 -2.14 9.83 -6.57
CA GLN A 37 -2.35 11.28 -6.82
C GLN A 37 -1.87 11.76 -8.21
N HIS A 38 -1.05 11.01 -8.94
CA HIS A 38 -0.61 11.39 -10.29
C HIS A 38 -1.66 11.04 -11.34
N ASN A 39 -2.53 10.08 -11.03
CA ASN A 39 -3.62 9.63 -11.90
C ASN A 39 -4.95 10.31 -11.57
N VAL A 40 -4.95 11.26 -10.66
CA VAL A 40 -6.11 12.13 -10.35
C VAL A 40 -5.78 13.52 -10.83
N VAL A 41 -6.50 14.00 -11.84
CA VAL A 41 -6.28 15.30 -12.47
C VAL A 41 -7.46 16.23 -12.25
N ARG A 42 -7.17 17.51 -12.07
CA ARG A 42 -8.20 18.54 -12.01
C ARG A 42 -8.46 19.08 -13.41
N THR A 43 -9.73 19.13 -13.78
CA THR A 43 -10.23 19.73 -15.02
C THR A 43 -11.20 20.84 -14.70
N ASP A 44 -11.66 21.58 -15.70
CA ASP A 44 -12.68 22.64 -15.54
C ASP A 44 -14.00 22.09 -14.99
N ASP A 45 -14.33 20.83 -15.34
CA ASP A 45 -15.55 20.13 -14.90
C ASP A 45 -15.38 19.36 -13.57
N GLY A 46 -14.25 19.47 -12.88
CA GLY A 46 -13.97 18.80 -11.61
C GLY A 46 -12.79 17.82 -11.67
N TRP A 47 -12.80 16.82 -10.79
CA TRP A 47 -11.74 15.81 -10.71
C TRP A 47 -12.02 14.65 -11.65
N ARG A 48 -10.97 14.17 -12.33
CA ARG A 48 -11.03 13.01 -13.22
C ARG A 48 -9.90 12.06 -12.93
N MET A 49 -10.18 10.77 -13.11
CA MET A 49 -9.16 9.72 -13.10
C MET A 49 -8.72 9.40 -14.52
N VAL A 50 -7.40 9.18 -14.69
CA VAL A 50 -6.75 8.85 -15.96
C VAL A 50 -5.82 7.65 -15.80
N HIS A 51 -5.39 7.05 -16.90
CA HIS A 51 -4.45 5.91 -16.90
C HIS A 51 -5.03 4.62 -16.33
N PHE A 52 -6.12 4.13 -16.95
CA PHE A 52 -6.78 2.87 -16.59
C PHE A 52 -6.15 1.62 -17.25
N GLU A 53 -4.93 1.70 -17.75
CA GLU A 53 -4.29 0.60 -18.49
C GLU A 53 -4.09 -0.66 -17.61
N ASN A 54 -3.99 -0.47 -16.30
CA ASN A 54 -3.78 -1.56 -15.33
C ASN A 54 -5.05 -1.92 -14.53
N TYR A 55 -6.24 -1.58 -15.07
CA TYR A 55 -7.49 -1.94 -14.39
C TYR A 55 -7.61 -3.45 -14.21
N ALA A 56 -8.19 -3.86 -13.09
CA ALA A 56 -8.38 -5.26 -12.76
C ALA A 56 -9.68 -5.46 -11.96
N TYR A 57 -10.24 -6.65 -12.05
CA TYR A 57 -11.32 -7.06 -11.15
C TYR A 57 -10.71 -7.60 -9.86
N SER A 58 -10.83 -6.85 -8.78
CA SER A 58 -10.16 -7.12 -7.50
C SER A 58 -10.96 -6.57 -6.33
N TRP A 59 -10.46 -6.74 -5.12
CA TRP A 59 -11.02 -6.10 -3.93
C TRP A 59 -10.93 -4.57 -4.05
N ARG A 60 -12.03 -3.88 -3.81
CA ARG A 60 -12.09 -2.40 -3.92
C ARG A 60 -11.06 -1.69 -3.04
N VAL A 61 -10.76 -2.24 -1.87
CA VAL A 61 -9.75 -1.70 -0.95
C VAL A 61 -8.32 -1.72 -1.49
N VAL A 62 -8.04 -2.42 -2.60
CA VAL A 62 -6.74 -2.40 -3.28
C VAL A 62 -6.41 -0.99 -3.78
N ASP A 63 -7.38 -0.30 -4.36
CA ASP A 63 -7.16 1.07 -4.82
C ASP A 63 -6.97 2.04 -3.64
N LEU A 64 -7.78 1.88 -2.58
CA LEU A 64 -7.58 2.65 -1.35
C LEU A 64 -6.18 2.41 -0.76
N ALA A 65 -5.73 1.16 -0.67
CA ALA A 65 -4.41 0.80 -0.16
C ALA A 65 -3.29 1.41 -1.03
N ASN A 66 -3.42 1.37 -2.35
CA ASN A 66 -2.45 1.95 -3.28
C ASN A 66 -2.33 3.46 -3.09
N PHE A 67 -3.47 4.15 -2.96
CA PHE A 67 -3.50 5.59 -2.71
C PHE A 67 -2.89 5.93 -1.34
N MET A 68 -3.36 5.27 -0.28
CA MET A 68 -2.85 5.46 1.08
C MET A 68 -1.34 5.27 1.13
N ARG A 69 -0.83 4.15 0.62
CA ARG A 69 0.61 3.86 0.63
C ARG A 69 1.43 4.99 -0.01
N LYS A 70 1.01 5.50 -1.16
CA LYS A 70 1.70 6.60 -1.84
C LYS A 70 1.67 7.90 -1.06
N MET A 71 0.56 8.20 -0.40
CA MET A 71 0.43 9.37 0.46
C MET A 71 1.26 9.22 1.73
N MET A 72 1.15 8.09 2.41
CA MET A 72 1.81 7.84 3.69
C MET A 72 3.34 7.81 3.56
N GLU A 73 3.89 7.24 2.48
CA GLU A 73 5.34 7.30 2.18
C GLU A 73 5.90 8.73 2.05
N LYS A 74 5.07 9.68 1.61
CA LYS A 74 5.46 11.10 1.50
C LYS A 74 5.34 11.84 2.83
N HIS A 75 4.44 11.41 3.69
CA HIS A 75 4.10 12.07 4.96
C HIS A 75 4.58 11.27 6.17
N ASN A 76 5.63 10.48 6.01
CA ASN A 76 6.29 9.70 7.07
C ASN A 76 5.32 8.88 7.93
N TRP A 77 4.30 8.31 7.29
CA TRP A 77 3.30 7.45 7.92
C TRP A 77 2.53 8.10 9.07
N ASP A 78 2.17 9.37 8.89
CA ASP A 78 1.38 10.15 9.85
C ASP A 78 0.00 9.51 10.08
N VAL A 79 -0.27 9.11 11.32
CA VAL A 79 -1.50 8.38 11.70
C VAL A 79 -2.73 9.24 11.46
N ALA A 80 -2.69 10.54 11.81
CA ALA A 80 -3.84 11.43 11.65
C ALA A 80 -4.23 11.62 10.17
N LEU A 81 -3.23 11.67 9.27
CA LEU A 81 -3.48 11.68 7.83
C LEU A 81 -4.13 10.37 7.36
N GLY A 82 -3.67 9.24 7.88
CA GLY A 82 -4.25 7.93 7.55
C GLY A 82 -5.70 7.81 7.98
N ASP A 83 -6.01 8.21 9.21
CA ASP A 83 -7.38 8.26 9.73
C ASP A 83 -8.27 9.14 8.85
N ALA A 84 -7.80 10.34 8.47
CA ALA A 84 -8.54 11.25 7.61
C ALA A 84 -8.84 10.65 6.22
N LEU A 85 -7.90 9.88 5.65
CA LEU A 85 -8.09 9.18 4.37
C LEU A 85 -9.15 8.08 4.47
N VAL A 86 -9.10 7.26 5.53
CA VAL A 86 -10.09 6.21 5.76
C VAL A 86 -11.47 6.80 6.03
N GLU A 87 -11.56 7.85 6.85
CA GLU A 87 -12.83 8.52 7.14
C GLU A 87 -13.41 9.22 5.88
N ALA A 88 -12.57 9.81 5.03
CA ALA A 88 -13.03 10.36 3.76
C ALA A 88 -13.61 9.27 2.85
N TYR A 89 -12.96 8.10 2.78
CA TYR A 89 -13.46 6.96 2.02
C TYR A 89 -14.79 6.42 2.58
N ARG A 90 -14.90 6.32 3.92
CA ARG A 90 -16.12 5.85 4.61
C ARG A 90 -17.34 6.72 4.38
N LYS A 91 -17.17 8.00 4.06
CA LYS A 91 -18.29 8.90 3.72
C LYS A 91 -19.00 8.49 2.44
N GLU A 92 -18.26 7.92 1.49
CA GLU A 92 -18.78 7.51 0.19
C GLU A 92 -19.09 6.01 0.13
N TYR A 93 -18.36 5.23 0.93
CA TYR A 93 -18.44 3.78 0.92
C TYR A 93 -18.17 3.19 2.30
N GLU A 94 -19.16 2.42 2.83
CA GLU A 94 -19.01 1.73 4.11
C GLU A 94 -17.98 0.60 4.03
N LEU A 95 -16.89 0.72 4.79
CA LEU A 95 -15.89 -0.34 4.93
C LEU A 95 -16.35 -1.36 5.98
N LYS A 96 -16.56 -2.60 5.55
CA LYS A 96 -16.85 -3.73 6.42
C LYS A 96 -15.59 -4.26 7.10
N GLN A 97 -15.76 -5.03 8.16
CA GLN A 97 -14.63 -5.57 8.92
C GLN A 97 -13.70 -6.43 8.06
N GLU A 98 -14.24 -7.20 7.14
CA GLU A 98 -13.46 -8.03 6.21
C GLU A 98 -12.63 -7.18 5.24
N GLU A 99 -13.17 -6.04 4.79
CA GLU A 99 -12.44 -5.11 3.94
C GLU A 99 -11.32 -4.40 4.71
N LEU A 100 -11.57 -4.05 5.98
CA LEU A 100 -10.55 -3.49 6.86
C LEU A 100 -9.41 -4.48 7.11
N GLN A 101 -9.70 -5.75 7.33
CA GLN A 101 -8.68 -6.79 7.45
C GLN A 101 -7.85 -6.97 6.18
N LYS A 102 -8.50 -6.87 5.01
CA LYS A 102 -7.79 -6.89 3.72
C LYS A 102 -6.90 -5.65 3.55
N LEU A 103 -7.43 -4.48 3.87
CA LEU A 103 -6.68 -3.23 3.82
C LEU A 103 -5.45 -3.29 4.75
N TYR A 104 -5.63 -3.81 5.97
CA TYR A 104 -4.54 -4.08 6.90
C TYR A 104 -3.47 -4.97 6.28
N GLY A 105 -3.85 -6.14 5.77
CA GLY A 105 -2.91 -7.09 5.17
C GLY A 105 -2.14 -6.48 4.00
N ILE A 106 -2.81 -5.71 3.12
CA ILE A 106 -2.17 -5.04 1.98
C ILE A 106 -1.19 -3.95 2.45
N LEU A 107 -1.54 -3.14 3.45
CA LEU A 107 -0.68 -2.07 3.97
C LEU A 107 0.47 -2.61 4.81
N LEU A 108 0.28 -3.77 5.44
CA LEU A 108 1.34 -4.47 6.18
C LEU A 108 2.45 -4.97 5.25
N PHE A 109 2.15 -5.31 4.00
CA PHE A 109 3.16 -5.79 3.05
C PHE A 109 4.19 -4.70 2.74
N PRO A 110 5.51 -4.96 2.91
CA PRO A 110 6.58 -3.98 2.68
C PRO A 110 6.88 -3.82 1.18
N GLU A 111 5.91 -3.37 0.40
CA GLU A 111 5.94 -3.38 -1.06
C GLU A 111 7.14 -2.66 -1.66
N LYS A 112 7.50 -1.51 -1.12
CA LYS A 112 8.60 -0.71 -1.65
C LYS A 112 9.96 -1.37 -1.41
N PHE A 113 10.13 -1.98 -0.24
CA PHE A 113 11.30 -2.81 0.05
C PHE A 113 11.36 -3.99 -0.93
N TRP A 114 10.24 -4.70 -1.07
CA TRP A 114 10.13 -5.83 -2.00
C TRP A 114 10.47 -5.43 -3.43
N LYS A 115 9.91 -4.34 -3.95
CA LYS A 115 10.17 -3.85 -5.32
C LYS A 115 11.65 -3.54 -5.55
N ILE A 116 12.32 -2.90 -4.60
CA ILE A 116 13.74 -2.56 -4.72
C ILE A 116 14.60 -3.82 -4.69
N THR A 117 14.38 -4.72 -3.72
CA THR A 117 15.15 -5.95 -3.58
C THR A 117 14.91 -6.92 -4.73
N ASN A 118 13.67 -7.09 -5.17
CA ASN A 118 13.32 -7.94 -6.29
C ASN A 118 13.92 -7.42 -7.61
N HIS A 119 13.89 -6.11 -7.83
CA HIS A 119 14.56 -5.50 -9.00
C HIS A 119 16.05 -5.79 -8.99
N TYR A 120 16.71 -5.66 -7.85
CA TYR A 120 18.13 -5.96 -7.70
C TYR A 120 18.43 -7.44 -7.94
N MET A 121 17.71 -8.34 -7.28
CA MET A 121 17.93 -9.79 -7.36
C MET A 121 17.71 -10.34 -8.78
N ASN A 122 16.79 -9.75 -9.54
CA ASN A 122 16.50 -10.16 -10.92
C ASN A 122 17.26 -9.35 -11.98
N SER A 123 18.08 -8.38 -11.56
CA SER A 123 18.91 -7.62 -12.50
C SER A 123 20.15 -8.42 -12.87
N ARG A 124 20.62 -8.28 -14.13
CA ARG A 124 21.89 -8.85 -14.56
C ARG A 124 23.13 -8.06 -14.03
N LYS A 125 22.86 -7.00 -13.26
CA LYS A 125 23.92 -6.12 -12.72
C LYS A 125 24.46 -6.70 -11.43
N THR A 126 25.77 -6.69 -11.28
CA THR A 126 26.47 -7.15 -10.06
C THR A 126 26.59 -6.05 -8.99
N TRP A 127 26.05 -4.87 -9.25
CA TRP A 127 26.13 -3.72 -8.34
C TRP A 127 24.76 -3.04 -8.19
N ILE A 128 24.53 -2.49 -7.00
CA ILE A 128 23.34 -1.67 -6.69
C ILE A 128 23.65 -0.21 -7.02
N SER A 129 22.71 0.50 -7.66
CA SER A 129 22.86 1.94 -7.90
C SER A 129 22.79 2.72 -6.57
N GLU A 130 23.54 3.83 -6.46
CA GLU A 130 23.45 4.73 -5.29
C GLU A 130 22.00 5.18 -5.05
N ARG A 131 21.27 5.48 -6.11
CA ARG A 131 19.86 5.85 -6.04
C ARG A 131 19.00 4.76 -5.37
N ASP A 132 19.25 3.49 -5.64
CA ASP A 132 18.47 2.39 -5.04
C ASP A 132 18.90 2.14 -3.60
N ILE A 133 20.18 2.35 -3.29
CA ILE A 133 20.68 2.34 -1.90
C ILE A 133 20.00 3.45 -1.08
N GLU A 134 19.90 4.67 -1.61
CA GLU A 134 19.22 5.78 -0.92
C GLU A 134 17.73 5.51 -0.70
N LYS A 135 17.05 4.97 -1.73
CA LYS A 135 15.65 4.56 -1.58
C LYS A 135 15.48 3.49 -0.49
N LEU A 136 16.36 2.49 -0.48
CA LEU A 136 16.34 1.42 0.51
C LEU A 136 16.58 1.97 1.93
N LYS A 137 17.55 2.86 2.11
CA LYS A 137 17.80 3.55 3.38
C LYS A 137 16.56 4.30 3.87
N LYS A 138 15.88 5.02 2.97
CA LYS A 138 14.64 5.74 3.30
C LYS A 138 13.53 4.79 3.73
N VAL A 139 13.34 3.68 3.03
CA VAL A 139 12.33 2.66 3.38
C VAL A 139 12.61 2.08 4.76
N ILE A 140 13.86 1.72 5.04
CA ILE A 140 14.28 1.19 6.33
C ILE A 140 14.08 2.21 7.46
N ALA A 141 14.40 3.48 7.20
CA ALA A 141 14.22 4.55 8.20
C ALA A 141 12.75 4.82 8.54
N GLN A 142 11.81 4.52 7.64
CA GLN A 142 10.37 4.72 7.84
C GLN A 142 9.64 3.45 8.33
N GLU A 143 10.33 2.34 8.53
CA GLU A 143 9.67 1.06 8.84
C GLU A 143 8.96 1.06 10.20
N THR A 144 9.56 1.66 11.21
CA THR A 144 8.95 1.77 12.54
C THR A 144 7.66 2.58 12.48
N GLU A 145 7.69 3.74 11.82
CA GLU A 145 6.52 4.59 11.64
C GLU A 145 5.44 3.89 10.83
N ARG A 146 5.84 3.15 9.79
CA ARG A 146 4.90 2.37 8.98
C ARG A 146 4.19 1.30 9.80
N LEU A 147 4.92 0.53 10.59
CA LEU A 147 4.32 -0.50 11.45
C LEU A 147 3.42 0.12 12.51
N ASN A 148 3.87 1.16 13.19
CA ASN A 148 3.06 1.90 14.15
C ASN A 148 1.77 2.45 13.51
N PHE A 149 1.86 2.99 12.29
CA PHE A 149 0.70 3.46 11.55
C PHE A 149 -0.30 2.32 11.30
N VAL A 150 0.16 1.18 10.79
CA VAL A 150 -0.71 0.04 10.47
C VAL A 150 -1.38 -0.51 11.73
N GLU A 151 -0.65 -0.64 12.84
CA GLU A 151 -1.18 -1.10 14.12
C GLU A 151 -2.22 -0.12 14.69
N ASN A 152 -1.93 1.19 14.69
CA ASN A 152 -2.85 2.20 15.21
C ASN A 152 -4.12 2.34 14.37
N LEU A 153 -4.00 2.32 13.04
CA LEU A 153 -5.15 2.47 12.14
C LEU A 153 -6.18 1.35 12.31
N PHE A 154 -5.74 0.16 12.67
CA PHE A 154 -6.61 -1.02 12.79
C PHE A 154 -6.85 -1.47 14.23
N HIS A 155 -6.29 -0.77 15.22
CA HIS A 155 -6.43 -1.09 16.66
C HIS A 155 -6.12 -2.55 16.99
N ILE A 156 -5.05 -3.10 16.39
CA ILE A 156 -4.58 -4.47 16.59
C ILE A 156 -3.45 -4.51 17.62
#